data_ddc03c627657f382143a7647aad69b82
#
_entry.id   ddc03c627657f382143a7647aad69b82
#
_cell.length_a   1.000
_cell.length_b   1.000
_cell.length_c   1.000
_cell.angle_alpha   90.00
_cell.angle_beta   90.00
_cell.angle_gamma   90.00
#
_symmetry.space_group_name_H-M   'P 1'
#
loop_
_entity.id
_entity.type
_entity.pdbx_description
1 polymer ?
#
loop_
_entity_poly.entity_id
_entity_poly.type
_entity_poly.pdbx_seq_one_letter_code
_entity_poly.pdbx_strand_id
1 'polypeptide(L)' 'MYRFLVIIEKRNENYGAYSPDLPGCVAVGDTVEEVEKNMREAIVMHLRGMIEDQEPIPTPQTTAKYVDISFSDSAA' A
#
# COMPACT_ATOMS: atom_id res chain seq x y z
N MET A 1 17.24 -5.28 3.48
CA MET A 1 16.24 -4.53 2.70
C MET A 1 14.83 -4.93 3.13
N TYR A 2 13.94 -3.97 3.25
CA TYR A 2 12.55 -4.23 3.63
C TYR A 2 11.66 -4.20 2.40
N ARG A 3 10.61 -5.00 2.44
CA ARG A 3 9.66 -5.08 1.34
C ARG A 3 8.25 -5.12 1.91
N PHE A 4 7.44 -4.13 1.56
CA PHE A 4 6.06 -4.03 2.03
C PHE A 4 5.11 -3.91 0.86
N LEU A 5 3.95 -4.55 0.98
CA LEU A 5 2.90 -4.43 0.00
C LEU A 5 2.26 -3.05 0.11
N VAL A 6 2.08 -2.40 -1.03
CA VAL A 6 1.39 -1.11 -1.10
C VAL A 6 0.16 -1.28 -1.98
N ILE A 7 -0.99 -0.86 -1.46
CA ILE A 7 -2.25 -0.86 -2.20
C ILE A 7 -2.48 0.57 -2.69
N ILE A 8 -2.69 0.71 -4.00
CA ILE A 8 -2.97 2.00 -4.63
C ILE A 8 -4.40 1.98 -5.12
N GLU A 9 -5.18 2.97 -4.71
CA GLU A 9 -6.58 3.07 -5.06
C GLU A 9 -6.86 4.39 -5.77
N LYS A 10 -7.56 4.32 -6.90
CA LYS A 10 -7.99 5.51 -7.59
C LYS A 10 -9.20 6.09 -6.89
N ARG A 11 -9.18 7.40 -6.67
CA ARG A 11 -10.27 8.16 -6.10
C ARG A 11 -10.81 9.10 -7.18
N ASN A 12 -11.77 9.97 -6.83
CA ASN A 12 -12.39 10.86 -7.81
C ASN A 12 -11.38 11.77 -8.51
N GLU A 13 -10.45 12.36 -7.75
CA GLU A 13 -9.53 13.34 -8.31
C GLU A 13 -8.05 13.00 -8.11
N ASN A 14 -7.76 11.93 -7.38
CA ASN A 14 -6.38 11.58 -7.07
C ASN A 14 -6.27 10.09 -6.80
N TYR A 15 -5.10 9.70 -6.31
CA TYR A 15 -4.83 8.33 -5.88
C TYR A 15 -4.45 8.33 -4.42
N GLY A 16 -4.87 7.30 -3.70
CA GLY A 16 -4.45 7.06 -2.33
C GLY A 16 -3.66 5.76 -2.26
N ALA A 17 -2.79 5.65 -1.26
CA ALA A 17 -2.03 4.44 -1.04
C ALA A 17 -1.91 4.15 0.44
N TYR A 18 -1.84 2.86 0.77
CA TYR A 18 -1.60 2.41 2.13
C TYR A 18 -0.88 1.07 2.10
N SER A 19 -0.31 0.69 3.22
CA SER A 19 0.33 -0.62 3.38
C SER A 19 -0.39 -1.38 4.48
N PRO A 20 -0.98 -2.56 4.16
CA PRO A 20 -1.71 -3.33 5.17
C PRO A 20 -0.88 -3.70 6.40
N ASP A 21 0.42 -3.91 6.21
CA ASP A 21 1.29 -4.32 7.32
C ASP A 21 1.90 -3.15 8.10
N LEU A 22 1.61 -1.91 7.67
CA LEU A 22 2.08 -0.70 8.35
C LEU A 22 0.88 0.21 8.63
N PRO A 23 0.12 -0.06 9.69
CA PRO A 23 -1.06 0.75 10.02
C PRO A 23 -0.70 2.22 10.18
N GLY A 24 -1.53 3.08 9.59
CA GLY A 24 -1.31 4.53 9.66
C GLY A 24 -0.35 5.08 8.62
N CYS A 25 0.32 4.24 7.86
CA CYS A 25 1.23 4.70 6.82
C CYS A 25 0.47 4.85 5.51
N VAL A 26 0.18 6.09 5.11
CA VAL A 26 -0.64 6.39 3.95
C VAL A 26 -0.02 7.53 3.14
N ALA A 27 -0.42 7.63 1.88
CA ALA A 27 0.01 8.72 1.01
C ALA A 27 -1.06 9.00 -0.03
N VAL A 28 -0.97 10.17 -0.65
CA VAL A 28 -1.82 10.56 -1.78
C VAL A 28 -0.94 11.11 -2.89
N GLY A 29 -1.46 11.13 -4.10
CA GLY A 29 -0.78 11.70 -5.24
C GLY A 29 -1.74 11.86 -6.40
N ASP A 30 -1.36 12.66 -7.39
CA ASP A 30 -2.22 12.93 -8.54
C ASP A 30 -2.11 11.86 -9.63
N THR A 31 -1.03 11.09 -9.61
CA THR A 31 -0.81 9.99 -10.55
C THR A 31 -0.35 8.75 -9.78
N VAL A 32 -0.40 7.58 -10.44
CA VAL A 32 0.10 6.35 -9.85
C VAL A 32 1.57 6.48 -9.48
N GLU A 33 2.36 7.06 -10.38
CA GLU A 33 3.81 7.23 -10.17
C GLU A 33 4.08 8.15 -8.99
N GLU A 34 3.30 9.22 -8.88
CA GLU A 34 3.47 10.16 -7.78
C GLU A 34 3.08 9.55 -6.43
N VAL A 35 1.93 8.87 -6.37
CA VAL A 35 1.50 8.27 -5.12
C VAL A 35 2.46 7.15 -4.68
N GLU A 36 3.01 6.42 -5.64
CA GLU A 36 4.02 5.39 -5.32
C GLU A 36 5.27 6.02 -4.73
N LYS A 37 5.76 7.10 -5.32
CA LYS A 37 6.91 7.83 -4.80
C LYS A 37 6.63 8.35 -3.39
N ASN A 38 5.47 8.99 -3.21
CA ASN A 38 5.09 9.54 -1.92
C ASN A 38 4.94 8.45 -0.87
N MET A 39 4.39 7.31 -1.26
CA MET A 39 4.25 6.19 -0.33
C MET A 39 5.60 5.60 0.07
N ARG A 40 6.55 5.52 -0.87
CA ARG A 40 7.89 5.05 -0.56
C ARG A 40 8.55 5.96 0.49
N GLU A 41 8.42 7.26 0.32
CA GLU A 41 8.96 8.22 1.28
C GLU A 41 8.25 8.10 2.63
N ALA A 42 6.93 7.91 2.61
CA ALA A 42 6.15 7.73 3.84
C ALA A 42 6.59 6.48 4.60
N ILE A 43 6.85 5.39 3.89
CA ILE A 43 7.32 4.17 4.52
C ILE A 43 8.69 4.38 5.17
N VAL A 44 9.61 5.03 4.47
CA VAL A 44 10.93 5.32 5.02
C VAL A 44 10.81 6.12 6.31
N MET A 45 9.99 7.15 6.32
CA MET A 45 9.78 7.96 7.53
C MET A 45 9.14 7.16 8.65
N HIS A 46 8.17 6.31 8.29
CA HIS A 46 7.47 5.48 9.26
C HIS A 46 8.43 4.50 9.94
N LEU A 47 9.28 3.85 9.14
CA LEU A 47 10.25 2.89 9.68
C LEU A 47 11.31 3.59 10.54
N ARG A 48 11.75 4.78 10.12
CA ARG A 48 12.70 5.55 10.94
C ARG A 48 12.11 5.90 12.29
N GLY A 49 10.85 6.31 12.32
CA GLY A 49 10.16 6.60 13.57
C GLY A 49 10.08 5.38 14.47
N MET A 50 9.78 4.22 13.89
CA MET A 50 9.72 2.98 14.68
C MET A 50 11.09 2.62 15.25
N ILE A 51 12.14 2.77 14.47
CA ILE A 51 13.50 2.48 14.94
C ILE A 51 13.87 3.43 16.09
N GLU A 52 13.58 4.71 15.95
CA GLU A 52 13.86 5.69 17.00
C GLU A 52 13.10 5.38 18.28
N ASP A 53 11.86 4.90 18.16
CA ASP A 53 11.03 4.55 19.30
C ASP A 53 11.30 3.15 19.82
N GLN A 54 12.28 2.46 19.24
CA GLN A 54 12.65 1.09 19.58
C GLN A 54 11.48 0.11 19.42
N GLU A 55 10.59 0.40 18.48
CA GLU A 55 9.50 -0.50 18.14
C GLU A 55 9.99 -1.53 17.12
N PRO A 56 9.55 -2.79 17.24
CA PRO A 56 9.93 -3.79 16.25
C PRO A 56 9.26 -3.51 14.90
N ILE A 57 10.05 -3.60 13.83
CA ILE A 57 9.52 -3.44 12.48
C ILE A 57 8.73 -4.70 12.15
N PRO A 58 7.46 -4.57 11.72
CA PRO A 58 6.64 -5.74 11.43
C PRO A 58 7.17 -6.53 10.25
N THR A 59 7.00 -7.85 10.32
CA THR A 59 7.28 -8.72 9.20
C THR A 59 6.09 -8.71 8.27
N PRO A 60 6.27 -8.43 6.97
CA PRO A 60 5.16 -8.43 6.03
C PRO A 60 4.46 -9.80 5.98
N GLN A 61 3.15 -9.80 6.11
CA GLN A 61 2.34 -11.01 6.13
C GLN A 61 1.23 -10.99 5.08
N THR A 62 0.97 -9.84 4.47
CA THR A 62 -0.12 -9.69 3.52
C THR A 62 0.36 -9.97 2.11
N THR A 63 -0.42 -10.77 1.40
CA THR A 63 -0.19 -11.06 -0.01
C THR A 63 -1.41 -10.62 -0.79
N ALA A 64 -1.20 -9.98 -1.93
CA ALA A 64 -2.26 -9.61 -2.85
C ALA A 64 -2.09 -10.37 -4.14
N LYS A 65 -3.21 -10.82 -4.70
CA LYS A 65 -3.21 -11.56 -5.97
C LYS A 65 -4.40 -11.15 -6.79
N TYR A 66 -4.19 -11.11 -8.09
CA TYR A 66 -5.31 -11.07 -9.03
C TYR A 66 -5.78 -12.50 -9.26
N VAL A 67 -7.09 -12.67 -9.28
CA VAL A 67 -7.70 -13.98 -9.53
C VAL A 67 -8.58 -13.86 -10.76
N ASP A 68 -8.33 -14.71 -11.75
CA ASP A 68 -9.13 -14.72 -12.96
C ASP A 68 -10.45 -15.43 -12.67
N ILE A 69 -11.56 -14.77 -13.01
CA ILE A 69 -12.88 -15.30 -12.77
C ILE A 69 -13.54 -15.58 -14.10
N SER A 70 -13.92 -16.82 -14.30
CA SER A 70 -14.73 -17.22 -15.45
C SER A 70 -16.20 -17.12 -15.00
N PHE A 71 -16.93 -16.22 -15.62
CA PHE A 71 -18.27 -15.92 -15.17
C PHE A 71 -19.20 -15.75 -16.37
N SER A 72 -20.39 -16.35 -16.28
CA SER A 72 -21.42 -16.18 -17.29
C SER A 72 -22.69 -15.67 -16.62
N ASP A 73 -23.19 -14.55 -17.13
CA ASP A 73 -24.47 -14.00 -16.68
C ASP A 73 -25.61 -14.33 -17.65
N SER A 74 -25.30 -15.09 -18.72
CA SER A 74 -26.31 -15.40 -19.73
C SER A 74 -27.37 -16.35 -19.23
N ALA A 75 -27.11 -17.04 -18.13
CA ALA A 75 -28.06 -17.95 -17.53
C ALA A 75 -29.15 -17.24 -16.74
N ALA A 76 -28.99 -15.97 -16.55
CA ALA A 76 -29.94 -15.21 -15.78
C ALA A 76 -31.30 -15.17 -16.49
#